data_48a54c97d267195b2ec3292b3adecbef
#
_entry.id   48a54c97d267195b2ec3292b3adecbef
#
_cell.length_a   1.000
_cell.length_b   1.000
_cell.length_c   1.000
_cell.angle_alpha   90.00
_cell.angle_beta   90.00
_cell.angle_gamma   90.00
#
_symmetry.space_group_name_H-M   'P 1'
#
loop_
_entity.id
_entity.type
_entity.pdbx_description
1 polymer ?
#
loop_
_entity_poly.entity_id
_entity_poly.type
_entity_poly.pdbx_seq_one_letter_code
_entity_poly.pdbx_strand_id
1 'polypeptide(L)'
;MRVRFWGTRGSIAKAGPSTVRYGGNTSCVEVRSHAGTLVVLDCGTGAHGLGHALAKARTTPYRGYILITHTHWDHIQGFPFFAPLFIQGDEWDIYAPRGLRESIRDTLAGQMQYTYFPISLEQFAATVRYHDLVEGVFTIGDVRVTARYLNHAALTLGYRLEADGVTVVYATDHEPHSHTLAGGGGEPPAGEDRRHVEFLAGADLLIHDAQYTAAEFPAKVGWGHSTVESVVVLARAAGARRLALFHHDPLRDDEAVDRLVVAARRQAGAALDVFAAAEGPAFDVARTAAGPGPNGPAPLAAQTSVPADLLEQSVVIALDDPMLRERLAEAARADGLAVATAAHGDDIVARLRAAPVSLLLLGRRLGGRDGLELCRGLRKDAGGSDLPIVIVADGEAEADRAAGAEAGVTDWLVAPFSTLYARTRIRAWALRQACRWMCAPLPPDEPARLRALHALGILDSPPEERFDRITRLAQRVFNTPIALVTLIDAERQWFKSRQGIADAETPRESSFCAHAIHDDRVFVVPDALHDGRFADNPLVAGTPRIRFYAGRPVRVDGRRVGTLCLIDRRPRELGDEDARTLDDLATLVERELAAETKAPPTRR
;
A
#
# COMPACT_ATOMS: atom_id res chain seq x y z
N MET A 1 21.47 -6.16 1.93
CA MET A 1 20.36 -6.93 1.30
C MET A 1 20.89 -7.87 0.23
N ARG A 2 20.29 -9.05 0.07
CA ARG A 2 20.64 -10.04 -0.95
C ARG A 2 19.52 -10.14 -1.97
N VAL A 3 19.84 -10.10 -3.28
CA VAL A 3 18.88 -10.10 -4.38
C VAL A 3 19.12 -11.29 -5.30
N ARG A 4 18.03 -11.90 -5.82
CA ARG A 4 18.07 -12.95 -6.83
C ARG A 4 16.94 -12.78 -7.82
N PHE A 5 17.27 -12.88 -9.12
CA PHE A 5 16.28 -12.90 -10.18
C PHE A 5 15.85 -14.35 -10.48
N TRP A 6 14.56 -14.60 -10.46
CA TRP A 6 13.93 -15.87 -10.81
C TRP A 6 13.15 -15.80 -12.12
N GLY A 7 12.86 -14.58 -12.57
CA GLY A 7 12.26 -14.27 -13.85
C GLY A 7 12.55 -12.83 -14.22
N THR A 8 12.86 -12.59 -15.49
CA THR A 8 13.38 -11.32 -16.00
C THR A 8 12.67 -10.85 -17.28
N ARG A 9 11.79 -11.68 -17.86
CA ARG A 9 11.05 -11.39 -19.09
C ARG A 9 9.78 -10.62 -18.83
N GLY A 10 9.43 -9.78 -19.80
CA GLY A 10 8.15 -9.09 -19.85
C GLY A 10 7.11 -9.82 -20.69
N SER A 11 5.87 -9.50 -20.47
CA SER A 11 4.67 -9.88 -21.23
C SER A 11 4.36 -11.37 -21.26
N ILE A 12 5.32 -12.24 -21.56
CA ILE A 12 5.13 -13.70 -21.64
C ILE A 12 6.45 -14.45 -21.44
N ALA A 13 6.37 -15.62 -20.81
CA ALA A 13 7.53 -16.51 -20.67
C ALA A 13 8.02 -17.00 -22.03
N LYS A 14 9.36 -17.03 -22.21
CA LYS A 14 10.01 -17.51 -23.43
C LYS A 14 11.03 -18.60 -23.11
N ALA A 15 10.58 -19.85 -23.22
CA ALA A 15 11.48 -20.99 -23.11
C ALA A 15 12.27 -21.18 -24.41
N GLY A 16 13.52 -21.65 -24.29
CA GLY A 16 14.31 -22.04 -25.45
C GLY A 16 15.81 -21.76 -25.30
N PRO A 17 16.63 -22.29 -26.21
CA PRO A 17 18.09 -22.17 -26.14
C PRO A 17 18.59 -20.74 -26.33
N SER A 18 17.79 -19.86 -26.94
CA SER A 18 18.14 -18.47 -27.20
C SER A 18 17.95 -17.52 -26.00
N THR A 19 17.45 -18.05 -24.86
CA THR A 19 17.17 -17.26 -23.65
C THR A 19 17.82 -17.82 -22.38
N VAL A 20 18.76 -18.75 -22.52
CA VAL A 20 19.37 -19.49 -21.41
C VAL A 20 20.20 -18.60 -20.48
N ARG A 21 20.86 -17.58 -21.03
CA ARG A 21 21.78 -16.72 -20.26
C ARG A 21 21.04 -15.70 -19.39
N TYR A 22 19.98 -15.10 -19.91
CA TYR A 22 19.21 -14.09 -19.16
C TYR A 22 17.96 -14.66 -18.53
N GLY A 23 17.51 -15.83 -18.96
CA GLY A 23 16.31 -16.48 -18.46
C GLY A 23 15.09 -16.30 -19.36
N GLY A 24 14.13 -17.19 -19.20
CA GLY A 24 12.88 -17.21 -19.96
C GLY A 24 11.62 -17.01 -19.13
N ASN A 25 11.74 -16.90 -17.81
CA ASN A 25 10.59 -16.70 -16.92
C ASN A 25 10.19 -15.24 -16.82
N THR A 26 8.91 -14.99 -16.56
CA THR A 26 8.38 -13.65 -16.31
C THR A 26 8.65 -13.20 -14.88
N SER A 27 8.43 -11.93 -14.63
CA SER A 27 8.83 -11.12 -13.49
C SER A 27 8.69 -11.81 -12.13
N CYS A 28 9.85 -12.09 -11.48
CA CYS A 28 9.92 -12.56 -10.10
C CYS A 28 11.31 -12.29 -9.53
N VAL A 29 11.39 -11.49 -8.47
CA VAL A 29 12.65 -11.13 -7.80
C VAL A 29 12.56 -11.42 -6.32
N GLU A 30 13.53 -12.18 -5.80
CA GLU A 30 13.69 -12.45 -4.38
C GLU A 30 14.63 -11.41 -3.75
N VAL A 31 14.19 -10.78 -2.67
CA VAL A 31 15.01 -9.88 -1.85
C VAL A 31 15.02 -10.40 -0.41
N ARG A 32 16.20 -10.47 0.21
CA ARG A 32 16.35 -10.82 1.62
C ARG A 32 17.16 -9.77 2.36
N SER A 33 16.65 -9.34 3.52
CA SER A 33 17.43 -8.57 4.47
C SER A 33 18.43 -9.47 5.23
N HIS A 34 19.42 -8.87 5.87
CA HIS A 34 20.35 -9.63 6.76
C HIS A 34 19.64 -10.19 8.00
N ALA A 35 18.56 -9.56 8.45
CA ALA A 35 17.73 -10.09 9.54
C ALA A 35 16.86 -11.29 9.10
N GLY A 36 16.82 -11.61 7.79
CA GLY A 36 16.13 -12.77 7.25
C GLY A 36 14.75 -12.50 6.68
N THR A 37 14.26 -11.25 6.67
CA THR A 37 12.98 -10.90 6.03
C THR A 37 13.02 -11.24 4.54
N LEU A 38 12.09 -12.10 4.12
CA LEU A 38 11.94 -12.55 2.74
C LEU A 38 10.85 -11.72 2.04
N VAL A 39 11.25 -11.00 0.99
CA VAL A 39 10.36 -10.26 0.10
C VAL A 39 10.45 -10.82 -1.31
N VAL A 40 9.31 -11.09 -1.92
CA VAL A 40 9.18 -11.51 -3.31
C VAL A 40 8.53 -10.35 -4.07
N LEU A 41 9.19 -9.83 -5.08
CA LEU A 41 8.67 -8.78 -5.96
C LEU A 41 8.14 -9.45 -7.22
N ASP A 42 6.85 -9.36 -7.42
CA ASP A 42 6.03 -10.05 -8.41
C ASP A 42 6.08 -11.60 -8.34
N CYS A 43 5.04 -12.19 -8.88
CA CYS A 43 4.79 -13.62 -8.86
C CYS A 43 4.50 -14.18 -10.26
N GLY A 44 5.31 -13.75 -11.26
CA GLY A 44 5.29 -14.31 -12.61
C GLY A 44 5.79 -15.76 -12.64
N THR A 45 6.05 -16.30 -13.81
CA THR A 45 6.42 -17.73 -13.95
C THR A 45 7.69 -18.10 -13.18
N GLY A 46 8.59 -17.14 -12.92
CA GLY A 46 9.78 -17.32 -12.07
C GLY A 46 9.45 -17.76 -10.64
N ALA A 47 8.27 -17.44 -10.14
CA ALA A 47 7.83 -17.83 -8.80
C ALA A 47 7.73 -19.35 -8.60
N HIS A 48 7.49 -20.12 -9.66
CA HIS A 48 7.52 -21.58 -9.59
C HIS A 48 8.92 -22.08 -9.16
N GLY A 49 9.99 -21.58 -9.80
CA GLY A 49 11.36 -21.94 -9.45
C GLY A 49 11.74 -21.49 -8.04
N LEU A 50 11.39 -20.28 -7.65
CA LEU A 50 11.57 -19.77 -6.29
C LEU A 50 10.84 -20.64 -5.27
N GLY A 51 9.56 -20.91 -5.48
CA GLY A 51 8.75 -21.72 -4.56
C GLY A 51 9.30 -23.11 -4.35
N HIS A 52 9.80 -23.74 -5.40
CA HIS A 52 10.46 -25.05 -5.34
C HIS A 52 11.77 -25.00 -4.54
N ALA A 53 12.57 -23.97 -4.74
CA ALA A 53 13.81 -23.76 -4.00
C ALA A 53 13.56 -23.54 -2.50
N LEU A 54 12.54 -22.72 -2.15
CA LEU A 54 12.11 -22.49 -0.77
C LEU A 54 11.63 -23.78 -0.11
N ALA A 55 10.74 -24.53 -0.77
CA ALA A 55 10.24 -25.79 -0.26
C ALA A 55 11.36 -26.81 0.01
N LYS A 56 12.36 -26.89 -0.89
CA LYS A 56 13.53 -27.76 -0.74
C LYS A 56 14.48 -27.35 0.37
N ALA A 57 14.69 -26.06 0.58
CA ALA A 57 15.59 -25.52 1.59
C ALA A 57 14.93 -25.39 2.98
N ARG A 58 13.67 -25.75 3.10
CA ARG A 58 12.86 -25.53 4.30
C ARG A 58 13.37 -26.37 5.47
N THR A 59 13.71 -25.69 6.57
CA THR A 59 14.04 -26.29 7.88
C THR A 59 13.03 -25.91 8.96
N THR A 60 12.34 -24.77 8.76
CA THR A 60 11.30 -24.20 9.63
C THR A 60 10.19 -23.62 8.76
N PRO A 61 8.98 -23.33 9.28
CA PRO A 61 7.98 -22.59 8.57
C PRO A 61 8.51 -21.24 8.06
N TYR A 62 8.14 -20.85 6.86
CA TYR A 62 8.45 -19.53 6.32
C TYR A 62 7.39 -18.51 6.73
N ARG A 63 7.84 -17.30 7.03
CA ARG A 63 7.05 -16.08 6.94
C ARG A 63 7.64 -15.25 5.81
N GLY A 64 6.83 -14.98 4.79
CA GLY A 64 7.27 -14.25 3.62
C GLY A 64 6.24 -13.22 3.15
N TYR A 65 6.71 -12.30 2.33
CA TYR A 65 5.93 -11.17 1.82
C TYR A 65 6.03 -11.15 0.31
N ILE A 66 4.89 -11.04 -0.37
CA ILE A 66 4.82 -10.90 -1.84
C ILE A 66 4.32 -9.48 -2.13
N LEU A 67 5.11 -8.67 -2.82
CA LEU A 67 4.73 -7.35 -3.30
C LEU A 67 4.48 -7.43 -4.80
N ILE A 68 3.23 -7.42 -5.22
CA ILE A 68 2.81 -7.46 -6.62
C ILE A 68 2.72 -6.02 -7.12
N THR A 69 3.42 -5.71 -8.22
CA THR A 69 3.38 -4.38 -8.83
C THR A 69 2.05 -4.07 -9.48
N HIS A 70 1.48 -5.03 -10.20
CA HIS A 70 0.16 -5.00 -10.81
C HIS A 70 -0.28 -6.40 -11.23
N THR A 71 -1.49 -6.54 -11.74
CA THR A 71 -2.13 -7.85 -11.96
C THR A 71 -2.18 -8.29 -13.43
N HIS A 72 -1.25 -7.82 -14.30
CA HIS A 72 -1.07 -8.45 -15.60
C HIS A 72 -0.51 -9.87 -15.41
N TRP A 73 -0.79 -10.74 -16.34
CA TRP A 73 -0.51 -12.17 -16.19
C TRP A 73 0.95 -12.48 -15.96
N ASP A 74 1.85 -11.80 -16.60
CA ASP A 74 3.30 -11.99 -16.46
C ASP A 74 3.83 -11.61 -15.07
N HIS A 75 3.03 -10.94 -14.23
CA HIS A 75 3.34 -10.61 -12.84
C HIS A 75 2.63 -11.49 -11.82
N ILE A 76 1.58 -12.24 -12.21
CA ILE A 76 0.81 -13.08 -11.28
C ILE A 76 0.66 -14.54 -11.75
N GLN A 77 1.07 -14.89 -12.95
CA GLN A 77 0.83 -16.21 -13.55
C GLN A 77 1.48 -17.37 -12.76
N GLY A 78 2.57 -17.11 -12.05
CA GLY A 78 3.24 -18.10 -11.21
C GLY A 78 2.61 -18.29 -9.83
N PHE A 79 1.71 -17.39 -9.41
CA PHE A 79 1.10 -17.44 -8.10
C PHE A 79 0.39 -18.78 -7.79
N PRO A 80 -0.44 -19.36 -8.69
CA PRO A 80 -1.06 -20.66 -8.47
C PRO A 80 -0.06 -21.82 -8.33
N PHE A 81 1.18 -21.62 -8.76
CA PHE A 81 2.26 -22.62 -8.77
C PHE A 81 3.34 -22.35 -7.70
N PHE A 82 3.12 -21.36 -6.83
CA PHE A 82 4.07 -21.03 -5.77
C PHE A 82 3.95 -22.02 -4.60
N ALA A 83 4.81 -23.04 -4.60
CA ALA A 83 4.74 -24.18 -3.69
C ALA A 83 4.54 -23.84 -2.20
N PRO A 84 5.14 -22.77 -1.62
CA PRO A 84 4.94 -22.43 -0.21
C PRO A 84 3.50 -22.14 0.20
N LEU A 85 2.60 -21.76 -0.72
CA LEU A 85 1.18 -21.56 -0.41
C LEU A 85 0.46 -22.87 -0.04
N PHE A 86 1.02 -24.01 -0.41
CA PHE A 86 0.47 -25.34 -0.15
C PHE A 86 1.13 -26.05 1.03
N ILE A 87 1.99 -25.37 1.80
CA ILE A 87 2.72 -25.94 2.92
C ILE A 87 2.11 -25.45 4.24
N GLN A 88 1.61 -26.38 5.03
CA GLN A 88 1.02 -26.08 6.33
C GLN A 88 2.08 -25.44 7.28
N GLY A 89 1.66 -24.40 7.96
CA GLY A 89 2.48 -23.64 8.91
C GLY A 89 3.28 -22.50 8.28
N ASP A 90 3.36 -22.40 6.95
CA ASP A 90 3.92 -21.22 6.30
C ASP A 90 2.91 -20.05 6.34
N GLU A 91 3.42 -18.81 6.42
CA GLU A 91 2.62 -17.58 6.45
C GLU A 91 3.06 -16.64 5.32
N TRP A 92 2.10 -16.12 4.56
CA TRP A 92 2.35 -15.23 3.45
C TRP A 92 1.44 -14.02 3.50
N ASP A 93 2.03 -12.84 3.47
CA ASP A 93 1.34 -11.57 3.32
C ASP A 93 1.50 -11.07 1.88
N ILE A 94 0.41 -10.86 1.15
CA ILE A 94 0.38 -10.47 -0.26
C ILE A 94 -0.11 -9.04 -0.37
N TYR A 95 0.72 -8.18 -0.91
CA TYR A 95 0.46 -6.77 -1.11
C TYR A 95 0.36 -6.46 -2.61
N ALA A 96 -0.65 -5.72 -3.03
CA ALA A 96 -0.80 -5.29 -4.42
C ALA A 96 -1.63 -4.01 -4.54
N PRO A 97 -1.52 -3.27 -5.66
CA PRO A 97 -2.40 -2.13 -5.90
C PRO A 97 -3.86 -2.56 -5.92
N ARG A 98 -4.69 -1.79 -5.24
CA ARG A 98 -6.12 -2.01 -5.22
C ARG A 98 -6.74 -1.66 -6.57
N GLY A 99 -7.59 -2.55 -7.10
CA GLY A 99 -8.49 -2.24 -8.20
C GLY A 99 -9.65 -1.32 -7.78
N LEU A 100 -10.34 -0.70 -8.75
CA LEU A 100 -11.51 0.15 -8.46
C LEU A 100 -12.71 -0.65 -7.92
N ARG A 101 -12.85 -1.90 -8.33
CA ARG A 101 -14.03 -2.74 -8.05
C ARG A 101 -13.69 -4.03 -7.32
N GLU A 102 -12.43 -4.49 -7.39
CA GLU A 102 -12.01 -5.79 -6.89
C GLU A 102 -10.78 -5.62 -5.99
N SER A 103 -10.74 -6.37 -4.89
CA SER A 103 -9.56 -6.50 -4.06
C SER A 103 -8.52 -7.38 -4.75
N ILE A 104 -7.27 -7.33 -4.28
CA ILE A 104 -6.23 -8.26 -4.77
C ILE A 104 -6.65 -9.73 -4.54
N ARG A 105 -7.34 -10.03 -3.44
CA ARG A 105 -7.87 -11.36 -3.18
C ARG A 105 -8.85 -11.80 -4.27
N ASP A 106 -9.78 -10.93 -4.66
CA ASP A 106 -10.79 -11.25 -5.69
C ASP A 106 -10.15 -11.44 -7.06
N THR A 107 -9.16 -10.60 -7.40
CA THR A 107 -8.39 -10.72 -8.64
C THR A 107 -7.63 -12.04 -8.71
N LEU A 108 -6.94 -12.44 -7.64
CA LEU A 108 -6.23 -13.72 -7.57
C LEU A 108 -7.19 -14.91 -7.56
N ALA A 109 -8.35 -14.78 -6.89
CA ALA A 109 -9.41 -15.79 -6.96
C ALA A 109 -9.94 -15.93 -8.39
N GLY A 110 -10.04 -14.83 -9.14
CA GLY A 110 -10.47 -14.81 -10.53
C GLY A 110 -9.58 -15.67 -11.45
N GLN A 111 -8.25 -15.60 -11.31
CA GLN A 111 -7.35 -16.46 -12.10
C GLN A 111 -7.33 -17.92 -11.64
N MET A 112 -7.79 -18.21 -10.42
CA MET A 112 -7.87 -19.55 -9.85
C MET A 112 -9.30 -20.14 -9.89
N GLN A 113 -10.18 -19.62 -10.75
CA GLN A 113 -11.48 -20.24 -11.00
C GLN A 113 -11.32 -21.64 -11.61
N TYR A 114 -12.20 -22.55 -11.23
CA TYR A 114 -12.17 -23.97 -11.67
C TYR A 114 -11.99 -24.15 -13.18
N THR A 115 -12.49 -23.21 -13.97
CA THR A 115 -12.33 -23.22 -15.44
C THR A 115 -10.86 -23.11 -15.86
N TYR A 116 -10.02 -22.44 -15.07
CA TYR A 116 -8.62 -22.17 -15.39
C TYR A 116 -7.65 -22.95 -14.50
N PHE A 117 -8.04 -23.20 -13.24
CA PHE A 117 -7.19 -23.87 -12.26
C PHE A 117 -8.00 -24.76 -11.30
N PRO A 118 -7.54 -25.98 -10.97
CA PRO A 118 -8.34 -26.94 -10.21
C PRO A 118 -8.41 -26.68 -8.70
N ILE A 119 -7.68 -25.69 -8.19
CA ILE A 119 -7.57 -25.38 -6.76
C ILE A 119 -7.95 -23.92 -6.55
N SER A 120 -8.80 -23.64 -5.55
CA SER A 120 -9.18 -22.28 -5.15
C SER A 120 -8.26 -21.74 -4.02
N LEU A 121 -8.35 -20.44 -3.74
CA LEU A 121 -7.57 -19.80 -2.66
C LEU A 121 -7.84 -20.41 -1.28
N GLU A 122 -9.05 -20.92 -1.04
CA GLU A 122 -9.48 -21.52 0.22
C GLU A 122 -8.80 -22.88 0.49
N GLN A 123 -8.18 -23.47 -0.52
CA GLN A 123 -7.49 -24.76 -0.44
C GLN A 123 -5.99 -24.62 -0.17
N PHE A 124 -5.47 -23.39 -0.01
CA PHE A 124 -4.11 -23.19 0.45
C PHE A 124 -3.93 -23.71 1.86
N ALA A 125 -2.82 -24.44 2.10
CA ALA A 125 -2.49 -24.97 3.42
C ALA A 125 -1.74 -23.95 4.29
N ALA A 126 -1.10 -22.94 3.66
CA ALA A 126 -0.45 -21.83 4.33
C ALA A 126 -1.49 -20.81 4.82
N THR A 127 -1.14 -20.05 5.83
CA THR A 127 -1.89 -18.84 6.20
C THR A 127 -1.58 -17.71 5.24
N VAL A 128 -2.56 -17.27 4.45
CA VAL A 128 -2.38 -16.21 3.46
C VAL A 128 -3.25 -15.00 3.82
N ARG A 129 -2.62 -13.83 3.88
CA ARG A 129 -3.28 -12.54 4.11
C ARG A 129 -3.12 -11.66 2.88
N TYR A 130 -4.15 -10.91 2.53
CA TYR A 130 -4.20 -10.06 1.33
C TYR A 130 -4.36 -8.61 1.75
N HIS A 131 -3.50 -7.75 1.20
CA HIS A 131 -3.42 -6.31 1.53
C HIS A 131 -3.51 -5.47 0.25
N ASP A 132 -4.58 -4.71 0.14
CA ASP A 132 -4.74 -3.75 -0.95
C ASP A 132 -3.92 -2.50 -0.66
N LEU A 133 -3.07 -2.08 -1.60
CA LEU A 133 -2.18 -0.93 -1.47
C LEU A 133 -2.61 0.25 -2.33
N VAL A 134 -2.30 1.43 -1.80
CA VAL A 134 -2.15 2.69 -2.54
C VAL A 134 -0.72 3.21 -2.33
N GLU A 135 -0.37 4.38 -2.90
CA GLU A 135 0.91 5.02 -2.59
C GLU A 135 1.07 5.26 -1.10
N GLY A 136 2.25 4.97 -0.57
CA GLY A 136 2.55 5.21 0.83
C GLY A 136 3.84 4.57 1.29
N VAL A 137 4.07 4.62 2.60
CA VAL A 137 5.23 4.02 3.26
C VAL A 137 4.74 3.10 4.36
N PHE A 138 5.26 1.87 4.38
CA PHE A 138 4.96 0.88 5.41
C PHE A 138 6.22 0.05 5.72
N THR A 139 6.13 -0.81 6.72
CA THR A 139 7.27 -1.65 7.14
C THR A 139 6.83 -3.11 7.16
N ILE A 140 7.65 -3.98 6.60
CA ILE A 140 7.51 -5.44 6.65
C ILE A 140 8.79 -6.05 7.24
N GLY A 141 8.66 -6.73 8.40
CA GLY A 141 9.83 -7.15 9.16
C GLY A 141 10.73 -5.96 9.50
N ASP A 142 11.99 -6.01 9.07
CA ASP A 142 12.99 -4.95 9.20
C ASP A 142 13.13 -4.08 7.92
N VAL A 143 12.31 -4.32 6.89
CA VAL A 143 12.37 -3.63 5.61
C VAL A 143 11.33 -2.50 5.57
N ARG A 144 11.81 -1.26 5.38
CA ARG A 144 10.94 -0.13 5.08
C ARG A 144 10.62 -0.13 3.59
N VAL A 145 9.34 -0.08 3.25
CA VAL A 145 8.84 -0.10 1.87
C VAL A 145 8.16 1.22 1.55
N THR A 146 8.56 1.85 0.45
CA THR A 146 7.82 2.97 -0.15
C THR A 146 7.20 2.50 -1.45
N ALA A 147 5.88 2.59 -1.57
CA ALA A 147 5.13 2.28 -2.78
C ALA A 147 4.74 3.56 -3.52
N ARG A 148 4.90 3.59 -4.85
CA ARG A 148 4.52 4.73 -5.70
C ARG A 148 3.96 4.26 -7.04
N TYR A 149 2.91 4.96 -7.52
CA TYR A 149 2.36 4.66 -8.85
C TYR A 149 3.32 4.96 -9.97
N LEU A 150 3.39 4.05 -10.92
CA LEU A 150 4.15 4.13 -12.16
C LEU A 150 3.23 4.45 -13.35
N ASN A 151 3.81 4.89 -14.45
CA ASN A 151 3.08 5.20 -15.69
C ASN A 151 2.90 3.93 -16.52
N HIS A 152 1.82 3.21 -16.27
CA HIS A 152 1.48 1.97 -16.98
C HIS A 152 -0.03 1.88 -17.27
N ALA A 153 -0.42 0.96 -18.17
CA ALA A 153 -1.81 0.75 -18.58
C ALA A 153 -2.73 0.24 -17.44
N ALA A 154 -2.16 -0.44 -16.45
CA ALA A 154 -2.84 -0.85 -15.22
C ALA A 154 -2.41 0.04 -14.04
N LEU A 155 -3.13 -0.06 -12.91
CA LEU A 155 -2.66 0.48 -11.63
C LEU A 155 -1.40 -0.28 -11.21
N THR A 156 -0.25 0.33 -11.40
CA THR A 156 1.07 -0.29 -11.17
C THR A 156 1.81 0.47 -10.10
N LEU A 157 2.30 -0.24 -9.07
CA LEU A 157 3.14 0.30 -8.01
C LEU A 157 4.60 -0.11 -8.22
N GLY A 158 5.50 0.85 -8.17
CA GLY A 158 6.92 0.59 -7.92
C GLY A 158 7.19 0.52 -6.43
N TYR A 159 8.21 -0.22 -6.04
CA TYR A 159 8.60 -0.44 -4.65
C TYR A 159 10.04 -0.01 -4.39
N ARG A 160 10.24 0.79 -3.36
CA ARG A 160 11.55 1.14 -2.81
C ARG A 160 11.71 0.45 -1.47
N LEU A 161 12.70 -0.43 -1.37
CA LEU A 161 13.01 -1.24 -0.19
C LEU A 161 14.26 -0.70 0.48
N GLU A 162 14.18 -0.40 1.77
CA GLU A 162 15.27 0.14 2.57
C GLU A 162 15.51 -0.73 3.79
N ALA A 163 16.64 -1.42 3.84
CA ALA A 163 17.11 -2.23 4.97
C ALA A 163 18.63 -2.40 4.90
N ASP A 164 19.29 -2.79 5.98
CA ASP A 164 20.74 -3.04 6.04
C ASP A 164 21.59 -1.82 5.62
N GLY A 165 21.04 -0.61 5.67
CA GLY A 165 21.68 0.59 5.14
C GLY A 165 21.78 0.63 3.60
N VAL A 166 21.01 -0.19 2.90
CA VAL A 166 20.99 -0.36 1.43
C VAL A 166 19.60 -0.04 0.91
N THR A 167 19.55 0.54 -0.28
CA THR A 167 18.31 0.85 -1.00
C THR A 167 18.21 0.06 -2.30
N VAL A 168 17.16 -0.76 -2.43
CA VAL A 168 16.78 -1.43 -3.68
C VAL A 168 15.48 -0.82 -4.18
N VAL A 169 15.45 -0.40 -5.45
CA VAL A 169 14.22 0.11 -6.08
C VAL A 169 13.82 -0.82 -7.22
N TYR A 170 12.55 -1.21 -7.23
CA TYR A 170 11.92 -2.03 -8.24
C TYR A 170 10.84 -1.21 -8.95
N ALA A 171 11.11 -0.84 -10.19
CA ALA A 171 10.26 0.00 -11.03
C ALA A 171 10.07 -0.67 -12.40
N THR A 172 9.34 -1.78 -12.41
CA THR A 172 8.94 -2.47 -13.65
C THR A 172 7.64 -1.88 -14.18
N ASP A 173 7.45 -1.97 -15.49
CA ASP A 173 6.25 -1.50 -16.19
C ASP A 173 6.01 0.00 -15.98
N HIS A 174 6.91 0.77 -16.57
CA HIS A 174 6.88 2.22 -16.54
C HIS A 174 7.22 2.81 -17.91
N GLU A 175 6.35 3.63 -18.45
CA GLU A 175 6.61 4.42 -19.66
C GLU A 175 7.01 5.86 -19.26
N PRO A 176 8.11 6.44 -19.78
CA PRO A 176 8.41 7.84 -19.56
C PRO A 176 7.26 8.75 -19.97
N HIS A 177 6.99 9.80 -19.19
CA HIS A 177 5.92 10.75 -19.51
C HIS A 177 6.29 11.64 -20.70
N SER A 178 7.57 11.96 -20.85
CA SER A 178 8.11 12.71 -21.98
C SER A 178 8.46 11.79 -23.13
N HIS A 179 7.78 11.96 -24.27
CA HIS A 179 8.12 11.23 -25.50
C HIS A 179 9.53 11.58 -26.01
N THR A 180 10.02 12.79 -25.75
CA THR A 180 11.40 13.19 -26.06
C THR A 180 12.40 12.36 -25.26
N LEU A 181 12.15 12.19 -23.95
CA LEU A 181 12.97 11.35 -23.08
C LEU A 181 12.91 9.88 -23.52
N ALA A 182 11.72 9.37 -23.80
CA ALA A 182 11.53 8.00 -24.29
C ALA A 182 12.21 7.76 -25.64
N GLY A 183 12.25 8.77 -26.52
CA GLY A 183 12.98 8.76 -27.80
C GLY A 183 14.51 8.89 -27.67
N GLY A 184 15.08 8.88 -26.46
CA GLY A 184 16.52 8.99 -26.22
C GLY A 184 17.03 10.43 -26.19
N GLY A 185 16.16 11.44 -26.09
CA GLY A 185 16.54 12.84 -25.92
C GLY A 185 17.31 13.06 -24.62
N GLY A 186 18.36 13.90 -24.66
CA GLY A 186 19.25 14.18 -23.53
C GLY A 186 18.77 15.31 -22.60
N GLU A 187 17.52 15.75 -22.72
CA GLU A 187 16.97 16.79 -21.84
C GLU A 187 16.83 16.28 -20.40
N PRO A 188 17.05 17.15 -19.40
CA PRO A 188 16.82 16.79 -18.00
C PRO A 188 15.37 16.36 -17.78
N PRO A 189 15.10 15.31 -16.98
CA PRO A 189 13.75 14.91 -16.62
C PRO A 189 12.98 16.06 -15.98
N ALA A 190 11.74 16.31 -16.45
CA ALA A 190 10.87 17.37 -15.99
C ALA A 190 9.48 16.79 -15.63
N GLY A 191 8.65 17.58 -14.96
CA GLY A 191 7.29 17.17 -14.61
C GLY A 191 7.25 15.86 -13.82
N GLU A 192 6.43 14.93 -14.24
CA GLU A 192 6.28 13.61 -13.59
C GLU A 192 7.51 12.71 -13.77
N ASP A 193 8.30 12.86 -14.86
CA ASP A 193 9.58 12.16 -15.01
C ASP A 193 10.58 12.59 -13.93
N ARG A 194 10.60 13.88 -13.53
CA ARG A 194 11.42 14.36 -12.40
C ARG A 194 10.96 13.72 -11.08
N ARG A 195 9.65 13.62 -10.86
CA ARG A 195 9.12 12.94 -9.68
C ARG A 195 9.47 11.45 -9.65
N HIS A 196 9.51 10.82 -10.82
CA HIS A 196 10.00 9.46 -10.92
C HIS A 196 11.48 9.37 -10.51
N VAL A 197 12.32 10.30 -10.99
CA VAL A 197 13.74 10.41 -10.56
C VAL A 197 13.86 10.57 -9.03
N GLU A 198 13.01 11.38 -8.41
CA GLU A 198 12.98 11.53 -6.95
C GLU A 198 12.68 10.22 -6.22
N PHE A 199 11.77 9.39 -6.76
CA PHE A 199 11.47 8.06 -6.23
C PHE A 199 12.65 7.09 -6.36
N LEU A 200 13.40 7.18 -7.46
CA LEU A 200 14.58 6.36 -7.74
C LEU A 200 15.83 6.83 -6.97
N ALA A 201 15.81 8.03 -6.36
CA ALA A 201 17.00 8.73 -5.89
C ALA A 201 17.86 7.89 -4.94
N GLY A 202 19.17 7.86 -5.24
CA GLY A 202 20.19 7.23 -4.41
C GLY A 202 20.08 5.71 -4.29
N ALA A 203 19.40 5.02 -5.21
CA ALA A 203 19.30 3.57 -5.20
C ALA A 203 20.70 2.92 -5.30
N ASP A 204 21.01 2.00 -4.38
CA ASP A 204 22.20 1.16 -4.50
C ASP A 204 22.03 0.11 -5.62
N LEU A 205 20.78 -0.36 -5.81
CA LEU A 205 20.35 -1.16 -6.95
C LEU A 205 19.00 -0.64 -7.45
N LEU A 206 18.96 -0.21 -8.70
CA LEU A 206 17.75 0.09 -9.44
C LEU A 206 17.44 -1.06 -10.40
N ILE A 207 16.31 -1.72 -10.22
CA ILE A 207 15.75 -2.72 -11.13
C ILE A 207 14.64 -2.03 -11.90
N HIS A 208 14.83 -1.77 -13.19
CA HIS A 208 13.90 -0.96 -13.97
C HIS A 208 13.53 -1.63 -15.29
N ASP A 209 12.26 -1.48 -15.68
CA ASP A 209 11.77 -1.83 -17.01
C ASP A 209 12.64 -1.17 -18.09
N ALA A 210 13.06 -1.95 -19.06
CA ALA A 210 13.86 -1.54 -20.19
C ALA A 210 13.51 -2.37 -21.43
N GLN A 211 12.21 -2.52 -21.68
CA GLN A 211 11.69 -3.46 -22.69
C GLN A 211 12.04 -3.03 -24.10
N TYR A 212 12.02 -1.73 -24.39
CA TYR A 212 12.19 -1.21 -25.75
C TYR A 212 13.49 -0.44 -25.95
N THR A 213 13.79 -0.09 -27.18
CA THR A 213 14.77 0.91 -27.58
C THR A 213 14.08 2.19 -28.03
N ALA A 214 14.79 3.30 -28.07
CA ALA A 214 14.28 4.57 -28.59
C ALA A 214 13.80 4.45 -30.06
N ALA A 215 14.42 3.57 -30.85
CA ALA A 215 14.02 3.32 -32.24
C ALA A 215 12.67 2.55 -32.34
N GLU A 216 12.37 1.69 -31.38
CA GLU A 216 11.12 0.92 -31.33
C GLU A 216 9.96 1.70 -30.74
N PHE A 217 10.26 2.66 -29.86
CA PHE A 217 9.29 3.38 -29.03
C PHE A 217 8.15 4.05 -29.81
N PRO A 218 8.38 4.71 -30.98
CA PRO A 218 7.27 5.35 -31.72
C PRO A 218 6.11 4.43 -32.07
N ALA A 219 6.36 3.13 -32.23
CA ALA A 219 5.34 2.12 -32.49
C ALA A 219 4.77 1.50 -31.18
N LYS A 220 5.29 1.90 -30.03
CA LYS A 220 4.99 1.33 -28.71
C LYS A 220 4.48 2.35 -27.69
N VAL A 221 4.24 3.58 -28.11
CA VAL A 221 3.67 4.64 -27.25
C VAL A 221 2.36 4.18 -26.65
N GLY A 222 2.22 4.32 -25.33
CA GLY A 222 1.04 3.89 -24.58
C GLY A 222 1.01 2.41 -24.20
N TRP A 223 2.07 1.66 -24.48
CA TRP A 223 2.19 0.27 -24.04
C TRP A 223 2.66 0.16 -22.57
N GLY A 224 3.13 1.26 -22.00
CA GLY A 224 3.47 1.36 -20.59
C GLY A 224 4.87 0.86 -20.22
N HIS A 225 5.84 0.91 -21.18
CA HIS A 225 7.20 0.42 -20.97
C HIS A 225 8.27 1.42 -21.38
N SER A 226 9.42 1.34 -20.69
CA SER A 226 10.57 2.22 -20.90
C SER A 226 11.47 1.77 -22.05
N THR A 227 12.22 2.75 -22.57
CA THR A 227 13.36 2.49 -23.44
C THR A 227 14.65 2.37 -22.63
N VAL A 228 15.58 1.56 -23.10
CA VAL A 228 16.91 1.42 -22.48
C VAL A 228 17.59 2.79 -22.34
N GLU A 229 17.46 3.63 -23.36
CA GLU A 229 18.06 4.97 -23.40
C GLU A 229 17.49 5.90 -22.32
N SER A 230 16.17 5.90 -22.15
CA SER A 230 15.50 6.74 -21.13
C SER A 230 15.84 6.29 -19.72
N VAL A 231 15.89 4.98 -19.48
CA VAL A 231 16.20 4.43 -18.14
C VAL A 231 17.63 4.79 -17.71
N VAL A 232 18.59 4.80 -18.63
CA VAL A 232 19.95 5.25 -18.33
C VAL A 232 19.97 6.73 -17.93
N VAL A 233 19.18 7.60 -18.61
CA VAL A 233 19.06 9.02 -18.25
C VAL A 233 18.42 9.17 -16.86
N LEU A 234 17.31 8.48 -16.60
CA LEU A 234 16.61 8.51 -15.31
C LEU A 234 17.50 8.01 -14.16
N ALA A 235 18.20 6.89 -14.35
CA ALA A 235 19.10 6.30 -13.35
C ALA A 235 20.27 7.23 -13.01
N ARG A 236 20.86 7.89 -14.01
CA ARG A 236 21.92 8.89 -13.81
C ARG A 236 21.41 10.11 -13.06
N ALA A 237 20.26 10.65 -13.47
CA ALA A 237 19.63 11.80 -12.82
C ALA A 237 19.28 11.48 -11.35
N ALA A 238 18.86 10.24 -11.06
CA ALA A 238 18.58 9.75 -9.73
C ALA A 238 19.83 9.48 -8.87
N GLY A 239 21.03 9.51 -9.45
CA GLY A 239 22.25 9.11 -8.75
C GLY A 239 22.25 7.65 -8.33
N ALA A 240 21.58 6.78 -9.07
CA ALA A 240 21.61 5.35 -8.85
C ALA A 240 23.04 4.81 -9.08
N ARG A 241 23.44 3.80 -8.31
CA ARG A 241 24.80 3.22 -8.41
C ARG A 241 24.85 2.09 -9.42
N ARG A 242 23.86 1.22 -9.38
CA ARG A 242 23.73 0.07 -10.27
C ARG A 242 22.35 0.06 -10.89
N LEU A 243 22.30 -0.21 -12.19
CA LEU A 243 21.05 -0.36 -12.96
C LEU A 243 20.98 -1.77 -13.52
N ALA A 244 19.96 -2.52 -13.12
CA ALA A 244 19.55 -3.76 -13.74
C ALA A 244 18.48 -3.47 -14.80
N LEU A 245 18.80 -3.63 -16.07
CA LEU A 245 17.83 -3.63 -17.16
C LEU A 245 16.95 -4.86 -16.98
N PHE A 246 15.67 -4.65 -16.79
CA PHE A 246 14.69 -5.69 -16.44
C PHE A 246 13.55 -5.73 -17.45
N HIS A 247 12.65 -6.70 -17.35
CA HIS A 247 11.47 -6.84 -18.17
C HIS A 247 11.80 -6.97 -19.67
N HIS A 248 12.76 -7.86 -20.00
CA HIS A 248 13.25 -8.03 -21.36
C HIS A 248 12.13 -8.44 -22.31
N ASP A 249 12.06 -7.78 -23.47
CA ASP A 249 11.09 -8.12 -24.52
C ASP A 249 11.19 -9.61 -24.89
N PRO A 250 10.06 -10.35 -24.97
CA PRO A 250 10.07 -11.78 -25.29
C PRO A 250 10.61 -12.09 -26.69
N LEU A 251 10.65 -11.13 -27.60
CA LEU A 251 11.23 -11.30 -28.94
C LEU A 251 12.76 -11.21 -28.97
N ARG A 252 13.40 -10.72 -27.89
CA ARG A 252 14.86 -10.63 -27.80
C ARG A 252 15.49 -11.94 -27.40
N ASP A 253 16.51 -12.35 -28.10
CA ASP A 253 17.42 -13.41 -27.69
C ASP A 253 18.53 -12.86 -26.77
N ASP A 254 19.35 -13.76 -26.24
CA ASP A 254 20.46 -13.41 -25.35
C ASP A 254 21.48 -12.46 -25.99
N GLU A 255 21.74 -12.61 -27.31
CA GLU A 255 22.66 -11.75 -28.03
C GLU A 255 22.11 -10.33 -28.25
N ALA A 256 20.79 -10.20 -28.44
CA ALA A 256 20.14 -8.90 -28.51
C ALA A 256 20.24 -8.17 -27.18
N VAL A 257 20.03 -8.88 -26.04
CA VAL A 257 20.20 -8.30 -24.70
C VAL A 257 21.65 -7.86 -24.48
N ASP A 258 22.66 -8.65 -24.88
CA ASP A 258 24.08 -8.25 -24.82
C ASP A 258 24.34 -6.92 -25.55
N ARG A 259 23.79 -6.78 -26.76
CA ARG A 259 23.93 -5.54 -27.54
C ARG A 259 23.32 -4.33 -26.81
N LEU A 260 22.17 -4.49 -26.17
CA LEU A 260 21.52 -3.44 -25.36
C LEU A 260 22.39 -3.05 -24.16
N VAL A 261 22.94 -4.03 -23.44
CA VAL A 261 23.85 -3.76 -22.30
C VAL A 261 25.07 -2.98 -22.73
N VAL A 262 25.69 -3.34 -23.86
CA VAL A 262 26.85 -2.62 -24.40
C VAL A 262 26.51 -1.17 -24.76
N ALA A 263 25.36 -0.94 -25.39
CA ALA A 263 24.87 0.41 -25.72
C ALA A 263 24.56 1.22 -24.44
N ALA A 264 23.85 0.64 -23.50
CA ALA A 264 23.49 1.26 -22.21
C ALA A 264 24.73 1.65 -21.38
N ARG A 265 25.74 0.77 -21.29
CA ARG A 265 27.00 1.06 -20.60
C ARG A 265 27.78 2.21 -21.25
N ARG A 266 27.77 2.27 -22.59
CA ARG A 266 28.40 3.38 -23.31
C ARG A 266 27.71 4.71 -22.99
N GLN A 267 26.39 4.74 -22.95
CA GLN A 267 25.61 5.94 -22.60
C GLN A 267 25.75 6.31 -21.10
N ALA A 268 25.81 5.32 -20.22
CA ALA A 268 25.93 5.50 -18.78
C ALA A 268 27.28 6.08 -18.35
N GLY A 269 28.36 5.75 -19.09
CA GLY A 269 29.71 6.09 -18.70
C GLY A 269 30.17 5.38 -17.44
N ALA A 270 31.20 5.93 -16.77
CA ALA A 270 31.78 5.31 -15.57
C ALA A 270 30.98 5.53 -14.28
N ALA A 271 29.97 6.42 -14.31
CA ALA A 271 29.23 6.83 -13.10
C ALA A 271 28.10 5.86 -12.71
N LEU A 272 27.66 4.99 -13.60
CA LEU A 272 26.56 4.07 -13.39
C LEU A 272 26.94 2.67 -13.89
N ASP A 273 26.93 1.68 -12.98
CA ASP A 273 27.13 0.27 -13.35
C ASP A 273 25.86 -0.32 -13.93
N VAL A 274 25.85 -0.63 -15.23
CA VAL A 274 24.69 -1.16 -15.96
C VAL A 274 24.89 -2.62 -16.31
N PHE A 275 23.90 -3.44 -16.00
CA PHE A 275 23.85 -4.85 -16.38
C PHE A 275 22.41 -5.25 -16.75
N ALA A 276 22.24 -6.33 -17.48
CA ALA A 276 20.92 -6.93 -17.68
C ALA A 276 20.64 -7.91 -16.55
N ALA A 277 19.43 -7.86 -16.03
CA ALA A 277 18.94 -8.86 -15.08
C ALA A 277 18.98 -10.25 -15.73
N ALA A 278 19.47 -11.24 -15.00
CA ALA A 278 19.55 -12.63 -15.46
C ALA A 278 19.11 -13.59 -14.36
N GLU A 279 18.33 -14.59 -14.72
CA GLU A 279 18.01 -15.70 -13.81
C GLU A 279 19.31 -16.39 -13.38
N GLY A 280 19.52 -16.55 -12.07
CA GLY A 280 20.81 -17.09 -11.65
C GLY A 280 21.03 -17.09 -10.14
N PRO A 281 22.29 -17.10 -9.70
CA PRO A 281 22.62 -17.06 -8.28
C PRO A 281 22.25 -15.71 -7.66
N ALA A 282 22.00 -15.72 -6.35
CA ALA A 282 21.81 -14.50 -5.59
C ALA A 282 23.15 -13.74 -5.45
N PHE A 283 23.04 -12.41 -5.33
CA PHE A 283 24.18 -11.52 -5.09
C PHE A 283 23.85 -10.51 -3.98
N ASP A 284 24.89 -10.05 -3.29
CA ASP A 284 24.73 -9.05 -2.25
C ASP A 284 24.76 -7.64 -2.85
N VAL A 285 23.79 -6.83 -2.43
CA VAL A 285 23.79 -5.39 -2.66
C VAL A 285 24.42 -4.75 -1.43
N ALA A 286 25.65 -4.26 -1.59
CA ALA A 286 26.42 -3.65 -0.52
C ALA A 286 26.44 -2.13 -0.67
N ARG A 287 26.40 -1.42 0.47
CA ARG A 287 26.66 0.03 0.49
C ARG A 287 28.17 0.25 0.38
N THR A 288 28.60 0.94 -0.66
CA THR A 288 29.93 1.53 -0.66
C THR A 288 29.89 2.83 0.13
N ALA A 289 30.82 3.02 1.07
CA ALA A 289 30.87 4.20 1.93
C ALA A 289 30.90 5.51 1.13
N ALA A 290 29.82 6.24 1.09
CA ALA A 290 29.74 7.64 0.67
C ALA A 290 28.40 8.25 1.09
N GLY A 291 28.47 9.31 1.87
CA GLY A 291 27.52 10.37 2.15
C GLY A 291 26.05 10.08 2.53
N PRO A 292 25.47 10.91 3.38
CA PRO A 292 24.03 10.82 3.65
C PRO A 292 23.26 11.20 2.37
N GLY A 293 22.38 10.31 1.91
CA GLY A 293 21.43 10.62 0.87
C GLY A 293 20.43 11.70 1.32
N PRO A 294 19.78 12.42 0.41
CA PRO A 294 18.80 13.44 0.76
C PRO A 294 17.66 12.82 1.56
N ASN A 295 17.19 13.55 2.56
CA ASN A 295 16.02 13.19 3.36
C ASN A 295 14.84 12.92 2.42
N GLY A 296 14.38 11.68 2.37
CA GLY A 296 13.19 11.30 1.62
C GLY A 296 11.93 11.99 2.17
N PRO A 297 10.87 12.11 1.37
CA PRO A 297 9.62 12.75 1.80
C PRO A 297 9.07 12.11 3.07
N ALA A 298 8.40 12.93 3.89
CA ALA A 298 7.77 12.50 5.14
C ALA A 298 6.82 11.30 4.92
N PRO A 299 6.73 10.36 5.87
CA PRO A 299 5.94 9.15 5.72
C PRO A 299 4.45 9.47 5.57
N LEU A 300 3.84 8.99 4.48
CA LEU A 300 2.40 8.85 4.36
C LEU A 300 2.03 7.46 4.90
N ALA A 301 1.02 7.38 5.76
CA ALA A 301 0.58 6.12 6.33
C ALA A 301 0.08 5.16 5.24
N ALA A 302 0.50 3.91 5.29
CA ALA A 302 -0.03 2.85 4.43
C ALA A 302 -1.49 2.55 4.81
N GLN A 303 -2.33 2.35 3.81
CA GLN A 303 -3.75 2.05 4.01
C GLN A 303 -4.09 0.72 3.33
N THR A 304 -4.72 -0.16 4.07
CA THR A 304 -5.17 -1.48 3.62
C THR A 304 -6.67 -1.62 3.76
N SER A 305 -7.34 -2.14 2.74
CA SER A 305 -8.75 -2.52 2.58
C SER A 305 -9.83 -1.42 2.51
N VAL A 306 -10.77 -1.53 1.55
CA VAL A 306 -11.91 -0.64 1.26
C VAL A 306 -13.18 -1.45 0.97
N PRO A 307 -14.38 -0.96 1.34
CA PRO A 307 -15.66 -1.62 1.10
C PRO A 307 -16.19 -1.57 -0.34
N ALA A 308 -17.12 -2.49 -0.66
CA ALA A 308 -17.72 -2.68 -1.98
C ALA A 308 -18.67 -1.57 -2.49
N ASP A 309 -19.08 -0.62 -1.64
CA ASP A 309 -20.13 0.36 -1.96
C ASP A 309 -19.62 1.67 -2.61
N LEU A 310 -18.41 1.66 -3.20
CA LEU A 310 -17.77 2.83 -3.80
C LEU A 310 -18.20 3.13 -5.24
N LEU A 311 -19.38 2.68 -5.66
CA LEU A 311 -19.86 2.78 -7.04
C LEU A 311 -20.24 4.20 -7.50
N GLU A 312 -20.21 5.23 -6.61
CA GLU A 312 -20.55 6.62 -6.95
C GLU A 312 -19.40 7.60 -6.66
N GLN A 313 -18.20 7.31 -7.15
CA GLN A 313 -17.08 8.26 -7.06
C GLN A 313 -17.30 9.39 -8.07
N SER A 314 -17.33 10.63 -7.58
CA SER A 314 -17.52 11.84 -8.38
C SER A 314 -16.24 12.68 -8.42
N VAL A 315 -15.82 13.06 -9.61
CA VAL A 315 -14.65 13.91 -9.86
C VAL A 315 -15.09 15.25 -10.44
N VAL A 316 -14.62 16.35 -9.86
CA VAL A 316 -14.79 17.69 -10.43
C VAL A 316 -13.48 18.10 -11.11
N ILE A 317 -13.55 18.53 -12.37
CA ILE A 317 -12.42 18.99 -13.16
C ILE A 317 -12.61 20.46 -13.50
N ALA A 318 -11.81 21.32 -12.92
CA ALA A 318 -11.88 22.76 -12.99
C ALA A 318 -10.59 23.33 -13.62
N LEU A 319 -10.58 23.47 -14.94
CA LEU A 319 -9.44 23.93 -15.74
C LEU A 319 -9.88 24.97 -16.77
N ASP A 320 -9.04 25.98 -17.05
CA ASP A 320 -9.29 26.97 -18.08
C ASP A 320 -9.17 26.37 -19.50
N ASP A 321 -8.14 25.52 -19.72
CA ASP A 321 -7.96 24.84 -21.01
C ASP A 321 -9.07 23.82 -21.27
N PRO A 322 -9.96 24.05 -22.26
CA PRO A 322 -11.08 23.17 -22.54
C PRO A 322 -10.64 21.81 -23.11
N MET A 323 -9.54 21.78 -23.87
CA MET A 323 -9.01 20.54 -24.46
C MET A 323 -8.44 19.62 -23.36
N LEU A 324 -7.63 20.17 -22.46
CA LEU A 324 -7.07 19.45 -21.34
C LEU A 324 -8.18 18.98 -20.39
N ARG A 325 -9.15 19.87 -20.10
CA ARG A 325 -10.32 19.56 -19.26
C ARG A 325 -11.11 18.37 -19.80
N GLU A 326 -11.41 18.34 -21.10
CA GLU A 326 -12.16 17.22 -21.68
C GLU A 326 -11.34 15.95 -21.75
N ARG A 327 -10.05 16.02 -22.08
CA ARG A 327 -9.14 14.86 -22.08
C ARG A 327 -9.07 14.19 -20.71
N LEU A 328 -8.99 14.97 -19.62
CA LEU A 328 -9.00 14.42 -18.26
C LEU A 328 -10.39 13.89 -17.87
N ALA A 329 -11.45 14.53 -18.34
CA ALA A 329 -12.82 14.07 -18.14
C ALA A 329 -13.07 12.71 -18.82
N GLU A 330 -12.63 12.54 -20.06
CA GLU A 330 -12.69 11.26 -20.77
C GLU A 330 -11.88 10.18 -20.06
N ALA A 331 -10.68 10.51 -19.60
CA ALA A 331 -9.83 9.59 -18.84
C ALA A 331 -10.53 9.10 -17.56
N ALA A 332 -11.20 9.98 -16.82
CA ALA A 332 -11.96 9.61 -15.62
C ALA A 332 -13.22 8.79 -15.95
N ARG A 333 -14.00 9.17 -16.98
CA ARG A 333 -15.19 8.41 -17.41
C ARG A 333 -14.85 7.01 -17.91
N ALA A 334 -13.68 6.82 -18.52
CA ALA A 334 -13.22 5.51 -18.98
C ALA A 334 -13.08 4.49 -17.83
N ASP A 335 -12.97 4.96 -16.59
CA ASP A 335 -12.94 4.14 -15.36
C ASP A 335 -14.31 4.06 -14.66
N GLY A 336 -15.36 4.63 -15.26
CA GLY A 336 -16.70 4.63 -14.69
C GLY A 336 -16.91 5.65 -13.59
N LEU A 337 -16.01 6.64 -13.44
CA LEU A 337 -16.18 7.73 -12.48
C LEU A 337 -17.23 8.73 -12.99
N ALA A 338 -18.06 9.24 -12.11
CA ALA A 338 -18.94 10.35 -12.41
C ALA A 338 -18.12 11.64 -12.53
N VAL A 339 -18.26 12.39 -13.63
CA VAL A 339 -17.43 13.56 -13.90
C VAL A 339 -18.31 14.81 -14.06
N ALA A 340 -17.97 15.85 -13.31
CA ALA A 340 -18.48 17.19 -13.50
C ALA A 340 -17.33 18.14 -13.88
N THR A 341 -17.56 19.07 -14.79
CA THR A 341 -16.58 20.10 -15.17
C THR A 341 -17.01 21.47 -14.66
N ALA A 342 -16.03 22.32 -14.31
CA ALA A 342 -16.23 23.69 -13.88
C ALA A 342 -15.29 24.62 -14.64
N ALA A 343 -15.77 25.80 -15.02
CA ALA A 343 -14.98 26.85 -15.66
C ALA A 343 -14.66 28.01 -14.71
N HIS A 344 -15.37 28.10 -13.59
CA HIS A 344 -15.19 29.18 -12.60
C HIS A 344 -15.20 28.64 -11.17
N GLY A 345 -14.59 29.38 -10.24
CA GLY A 345 -14.50 28.98 -8.84
C GLY A 345 -15.85 28.79 -8.14
N ASP A 346 -16.85 29.60 -8.51
CA ASP A 346 -18.20 29.53 -7.94
C ASP A 346 -18.93 28.25 -8.36
N ASP A 347 -18.64 27.72 -9.55
CA ASP A 347 -19.19 26.45 -10.03
C ASP A 347 -18.67 25.28 -9.17
N ILE A 348 -17.42 25.37 -8.71
CA ILE A 348 -16.83 24.36 -7.82
C ILE A 348 -17.63 24.29 -6.52
N VAL A 349 -17.85 25.44 -5.87
CA VAL A 349 -18.58 25.52 -4.60
C VAL A 349 -20.02 25.01 -4.76
N ALA A 350 -20.69 25.38 -5.85
CA ALA A 350 -22.04 24.90 -6.14
C ALA A 350 -22.09 23.37 -6.27
N ARG A 351 -21.10 22.78 -6.94
CA ARG A 351 -21.03 21.32 -7.12
C ARG A 351 -20.71 20.58 -5.82
N LEU A 352 -19.79 21.10 -5.01
CA LEU A 352 -19.44 20.51 -3.69
C LEU A 352 -20.64 20.51 -2.73
N ARG A 353 -21.56 21.46 -2.89
CA ARG A 353 -22.81 21.52 -2.10
C ARG A 353 -23.92 20.61 -2.64
N ALA A 354 -23.91 20.35 -3.95
CA ALA A 354 -24.96 19.59 -4.61
C ALA A 354 -24.81 18.06 -4.46
N ALA A 355 -23.59 17.56 -4.41
CA ALA A 355 -23.31 16.12 -4.33
C ALA A 355 -21.94 15.85 -3.67
N PRO A 356 -21.72 14.66 -3.06
CA PRO A 356 -20.40 14.24 -2.60
C PRO A 356 -19.40 14.21 -3.75
N VAL A 357 -18.22 14.80 -3.56
CA VAL A 357 -17.12 14.83 -4.52
C VAL A 357 -15.91 14.14 -3.92
N SER A 358 -15.34 13.18 -4.66
CA SER A 358 -14.21 12.36 -4.22
C SER A 358 -12.86 12.94 -4.61
N LEU A 359 -12.83 13.82 -5.62
CA LEU A 359 -11.61 14.44 -6.13
C LEU A 359 -11.92 15.76 -6.86
N LEU A 360 -11.12 16.78 -6.58
CA LEU A 360 -11.07 18.02 -7.37
C LEU A 360 -9.74 18.13 -8.10
N LEU A 361 -9.77 18.15 -9.43
CA LEU A 361 -8.66 18.57 -10.27
C LEU A 361 -8.81 20.07 -10.54
N LEU A 362 -7.88 20.87 -10.05
CA LEU A 362 -7.94 22.33 -10.10
C LEU A 362 -6.75 22.90 -10.87
N GLY A 363 -7.01 23.72 -11.88
CA GLY A 363 -5.97 24.42 -12.61
C GLY A 363 -5.16 25.36 -11.72
N ARG A 364 -3.86 25.50 -11.99
CA ARG A 364 -3.01 26.49 -11.33
C ARG A 364 -3.59 27.90 -11.46
N ARG A 365 -4.35 28.17 -12.55
CA ARG A 365 -5.24 29.33 -12.75
C ARG A 365 -6.61 28.83 -13.17
N LEU A 366 -7.65 29.53 -12.74
CA LEU A 366 -9.04 29.25 -13.13
C LEU A 366 -9.86 30.55 -13.17
N GLY A 367 -10.35 30.92 -14.34
CA GLY A 367 -11.15 32.12 -14.55
C GLY A 367 -10.41 33.39 -14.10
N GLY A 368 -9.11 33.47 -14.34
CA GLY A 368 -8.24 34.58 -13.92
C GLY A 368 -7.81 34.57 -12.45
N ARG A 369 -8.34 33.66 -11.61
CA ARG A 369 -7.99 33.50 -10.19
C ARG A 369 -6.84 32.52 -10.00
N ASP A 370 -6.08 32.71 -8.92
CA ASP A 370 -5.04 31.78 -8.52
C ASP A 370 -5.64 30.50 -7.91
N GLY A 371 -5.25 29.32 -8.44
CA GLY A 371 -5.75 28.03 -7.98
C GLY A 371 -5.39 27.73 -6.53
N LEU A 372 -4.21 28.20 -6.03
CA LEU A 372 -3.83 28.02 -4.64
C LEU A 372 -4.68 28.87 -3.69
N GLU A 373 -5.08 30.08 -4.11
CA GLU A 373 -6.02 30.90 -3.34
C GLU A 373 -7.41 30.25 -3.27
N LEU A 374 -7.88 29.69 -4.39
CA LEU A 374 -9.13 28.93 -4.42
C LEU A 374 -9.05 27.71 -3.51
N CYS A 375 -7.94 26.97 -3.52
CA CYS A 375 -7.71 25.84 -2.62
C CYS A 375 -7.77 26.27 -1.14
N ARG A 376 -7.10 27.36 -0.75
CA ARG A 376 -7.17 27.89 0.62
C ARG A 376 -8.60 28.26 1.03
N GLY A 377 -9.37 28.84 0.12
CA GLY A 377 -10.79 29.16 0.35
C GLY A 377 -11.61 27.89 0.61
N LEU A 378 -11.48 26.89 -0.24
CA LEU A 378 -12.18 25.61 -0.11
C LEU A 378 -11.84 24.85 1.17
N ARG A 379 -10.58 24.93 1.64
CA ARG A 379 -10.15 24.31 2.90
C ARG A 379 -10.77 24.94 4.15
N LYS A 380 -11.17 26.21 4.08
CA LYS A 380 -11.83 26.91 5.20
C LYS A 380 -13.32 26.54 5.31
N ASP A 381 -13.95 26.14 4.21
CA ASP A 381 -15.34 25.73 4.18
C ASP A 381 -15.48 24.28 4.70
N ALA A 382 -16.46 24.05 5.55
CA ALA A 382 -16.64 22.74 6.26
C ALA A 382 -16.78 21.52 5.31
N GLY A 383 -17.17 21.71 4.05
CA GLY A 383 -17.29 20.64 3.06
C GLY A 383 -16.01 20.35 2.27
N GLY A 384 -14.97 21.16 2.41
CA GLY A 384 -13.72 21.03 1.64
C GLY A 384 -12.49 20.63 2.44
N SER A 385 -12.62 20.44 3.76
CA SER A 385 -11.46 20.19 4.64
C SER A 385 -10.64 18.97 4.24
N ASP A 386 -11.29 17.90 3.80
CA ASP A 386 -10.67 16.60 3.53
C ASP A 386 -10.69 16.19 2.04
N LEU A 387 -11.34 17.00 1.18
CA LEU A 387 -11.42 16.71 -0.24
C LEU A 387 -10.01 16.66 -0.86
N PRO A 388 -9.59 15.60 -1.56
CA PRO A 388 -8.38 15.62 -2.36
C PRO A 388 -8.47 16.73 -3.41
N ILE A 389 -7.56 17.71 -3.31
CA ILE A 389 -7.42 18.80 -4.30
C ILE A 389 -6.07 18.66 -4.96
N VAL A 390 -6.08 18.38 -6.25
CA VAL A 390 -4.88 18.21 -7.07
C VAL A 390 -4.75 19.38 -8.01
N ILE A 391 -3.60 20.05 -7.96
CA ILE A 391 -3.31 21.15 -8.90
C ILE A 391 -2.78 20.59 -10.21
N VAL A 392 -3.40 20.99 -11.33
CA VAL A 392 -2.92 20.70 -12.68
C VAL A 392 -2.16 21.92 -13.20
N ALA A 393 -0.89 21.73 -13.59
CA ALA A 393 0.03 22.81 -13.98
C ALA A 393 0.92 22.41 -15.16
N ASP A 394 1.35 23.40 -15.95
CA ASP A 394 2.27 23.22 -17.07
C ASP A 394 3.76 23.15 -16.64
N GLY A 395 4.03 23.42 -15.38
CA GLY A 395 5.34 23.36 -14.76
C GLY A 395 5.22 23.57 -13.25
N GLU A 396 6.25 23.21 -12.52
CA GLU A 396 6.27 23.32 -11.07
C GLU A 396 7.61 23.89 -10.62
N ALA A 397 7.58 25.09 -10.01
CA ALA A 397 8.71 25.64 -9.27
C ALA A 397 8.68 25.11 -7.83
N GLU A 398 9.85 24.94 -7.21
CA GLU A 398 9.96 24.51 -5.80
C GLU A 398 9.18 25.46 -4.85
N ALA A 399 9.13 26.74 -5.17
CA ALA A 399 8.33 27.74 -4.47
C ALA A 399 6.82 27.47 -4.55
N ASP A 400 6.33 26.93 -5.65
CA ASP A 400 4.92 26.56 -5.82
C ASP A 400 4.53 25.35 -4.96
N ARG A 401 5.45 24.41 -4.73
CA ARG A 401 5.21 23.27 -3.83
C ARG A 401 5.04 23.71 -2.37
N ALA A 402 5.90 24.59 -1.90
CA ALA A 402 5.79 25.14 -0.54
C ALA A 402 4.47 25.89 -0.36
N ALA A 403 4.14 26.81 -1.29
CA ALA A 403 2.90 27.55 -1.29
C ALA A 403 1.66 26.64 -1.43
N GLY A 404 1.78 25.55 -2.18
CA GLY A 404 0.74 24.53 -2.34
C GLY A 404 0.49 23.76 -1.04
N ALA A 405 1.54 23.35 -0.33
CA ALA A 405 1.42 22.69 0.96
C ALA A 405 0.72 23.61 2.00
N GLU A 406 1.10 24.89 2.06
CA GLU A 406 0.42 25.88 2.90
C GLU A 406 -1.04 26.14 2.49
N ALA A 407 -1.35 25.99 1.19
CA ALA A 407 -2.71 26.11 0.68
C ALA A 407 -3.57 24.85 0.93
N GLY A 408 -2.96 23.76 1.40
CA GLY A 408 -3.65 22.49 1.62
C GLY A 408 -3.86 21.68 0.33
N VAL A 409 -3.02 21.84 -0.68
CA VAL A 409 -3.00 21.03 -1.91
C VAL A 409 -2.62 19.60 -1.55
N THR A 410 -3.40 18.63 -2.05
CA THR A 410 -3.14 17.20 -1.78
C THR A 410 -2.01 16.67 -2.64
N ASP A 411 -1.98 17.04 -3.92
CA ASP A 411 -0.97 16.60 -4.89
C ASP A 411 -0.97 17.49 -6.14
N TRP A 412 -0.05 17.20 -7.07
CA TRP A 412 0.12 17.92 -8.31
C TRP A 412 0.11 16.96 -9.50
N LEU A 413 -0.45 17.38 -10.61
CA LEU A 413 -0.33 16.76 -11.92
C LEU A 413 0.39 17.74 -12.85
N VAL A 414 1.68 17.51 -13.08
CA VAL A 414 2.57 18.47 -13.77
C VAL A 414 2.88 18.00 -15.19
N ALA A 415 2.57 18.82 -16.18
CA ALA A 415 2.91 18.53 -17.58
C ALA A 415 4.43 18.53 -17.81
N PRO A 416 4.96 17.69 -18.74
CA PRO A 416 4.20 16.77 -19.56
C PRO A 416 3.76 15.51 -18.82
N PHE A 417 2.59 14.98 -19.15
CA PHE A 417 2.08 13.68 -18.69
C PHE A 417 1.24 13.02 -19.79
N SER A 418 1.26 11.69 -19.83
CA SER A 418 0.40 10.93 -20.73
C SER A 418 -1.05 10.90 -20.22
N THR A 419 -2.01 10.72 -21.13
CA THR A 419 -3.43 10.53 -20.76
C THR A 419 -3.61 9.28 -19.90
N LEU A 420 -2.82 8.24 -20.17
CA LEU A 420 -2.82 6.98 -19.43
C LEU A 420 -2.38 7.20 -17.97
N TYR A 421 -1.29 7.93 -17.76
CA TYR A 421 -0.83 8.28 -16.43
C TYR A 421 -1.85 9.15 -15.69
N ALA A 422 -2.39 10.18 -16.35
CA ALA A 422 -3.43 11.01 -15.76
C ALA A 422 -4.63 10.16 -15.32
N ARG A 423 -5.06 9.20 -16.13
CA ARG A 423 -6.10 8.23 -15.79
C ARG A 423 -5.76 7.43 -14.55
N THR A 424 -4.55 6.86 -14.49
CA THR A 424 -4.05 6.12 -13.32
C THR A 424 -4.02 6.98 -12.07
N ARG A 425 -3.54 8.23 -12.17
CA ARG A 425 -3.47 9.16 -11.04
C ARG A 425 -4.85 9.60 -10.56
N ILE A 426 -5.77 9.94 -11.47
CA ILE A 426 -7.17 10.28 -11.14
C ILE A 426 -7.81 9.15 -10.34
N ARG A 427 -7.65 7.92 -10.80
CA ARG A 427 -8.13 6.72 -10.13
C ARG A 427 -7.54 6.59 -8.72
N ALA A 428 -6.21 6.73 -8.59
CA ALA A 428 -5.52 6.64 -7.31
C ALA A 428 -5.96 7.73 -6.32
N TRP A 429 -6.12 8.98 -6.78
CA TRP A 429 -6.58 10.08 -5.91
C TRP A 429 -8.05 9.93 -5.51
N ALA A 430 -8.92 9.50 -6.41
CA ALA A 430 -10.31 9.23 -6.10
C ALA A 430 -10.46 8.10 -5.06
N LEU A 431 -9.65 7.03 -5.18
CA LEU A 431 -9.57 5.95 -4.19
C LEU A 431 -9.00 6.41 -2.84
N ARG A 432 -8.09 7.38 -2.84
CA ARG A 432 -7.46 7.89 -1.61
C ARG A 432 -8.45 8.53 -0.64
N GLN A 433 -9.50 9.18 -1.14
CA GLN A 433 -10.58 9.68 -0.29
C GLN A 433 -11.46 8.56 0.25
N ALA A 434 -11.59 7.47 -0.48
CA ALA A 434 -12.32 6.30 -0.05
C ALA A 434 -11.56 5.46 1.00
N CYS A 435 -10.24 5.70 1.17
CA CYS A 435 -9.38 4.99 2.11
C CYS A 435 -8.98 5.93 3.26
N ARG A 436 -9.92 6.24 4.15
CA ARG A 436 -9.70 7.15 5.30
C ARG A 436 -9.36 6.45 6.59
N TRP A 437 -9.53 5.14 6.63
CA TRP A 437 -9.24 4.39 7.84
C TRP A 437 -7.76 4.53 8.23
N MET A 438 -7.55 4.92 9.49
CA MET A 438 -6.24 5.13 10.07
C MET A 438 -5.92 3.99 11.04
N CYS A 439 -4.82 3.27 10.81
CA CYS A 439 -4.26 2.39 11.83
C CYS A 439 -3.91 3.20 13.07
N ALA A 440 -4.19 2.67 14.25
CA ALA A 440 -3.74 3.29 15.49
C ALA A 440 -2.21 3.38 15.50
N PRO A 441 -1.61 4.54 15.84
CA PRO A 441 -0.18 4.65 16.04
C PRO A 441 0.26 3.68 17.15
N LEU A 442 1.55 3.32 17.19
CA LEU A 442 2.07 2.55 18.31
C LEU A 442 2.22 3.46 19.54
N PRO A 443 1.81 3.01 20.74
CA PRO A 443 2.09 3.75 21.97
C PRO A 443 3.60 3.99 22.15
N PRO A 444 4.02 5.13 22.71
CA PRO A 444 5.45 5.44 22.92
C PRO A 444 6.19 4.40 23.76
N ASP A 445 5.46 3.69 24.64
CA ASP A 445 5.97 2.67 25.54
C ASP A 445 5.68 1.24 25.08
N GLU A 446 5.39 1.03 23.81
CA GLU A 446 4.95 -0.25 23.23
C GLU A 446 5.79 -1.47 23.66
N PRO A 447 7.14 -1.44 23.64
CA PRO A 447 7.92 -2.59 24.10
C PRO A 447 7.69 -2.94 25.57
N ALA A 448 7.46 -1.95 26.43
CA ALA A 448 7.16 -2.18 27.86
C ALA A 448 5.73 -2.67 28.06
N ARG A 449 4.79 -2.15 27.29
CA ARG A 449 3.39 -2.57 27.26
C ARG A 449 3.25 -4.04 26.85
N LEU A 450 3.92 -4.45 25.77
CA LEU A 450 3.92 -5.86 25.31
C LEU A 450 4.55 -6.79 26.34
N ARG A 451 5.65 -6.39 26.98
CA ARG A 451 6.21 -7.21 28.07
C ARG A 451 5.23 -7.41 29.23
N ALA A 452 4.51 -6.36 29.64
CA ALA A 452 3.48 -6.47 30.69
C ALA A 452 2.33 -7.39 30.26
N LEU A 453 1.88 -7.29 29.01
CA LEU A 453 0.86 -8.18 28.45
C LEU A 453 1.33 -9.65 28.42
N HIS A 454 2.50 -9.90 27.87
CA HIS A 454 3.02 -11.27 27.74
C HIS A 454 3.35 -11.91 29.12
N ALA A 455 3.74 -11.10 30.10
CA ALA A 455 3.98 -11.58 31.48
C ALA A 455 2.72 -12.12 32.15
N LEU A 456 1.52 -11.76 31.69
CA LEU A 456 0.26 -12.32 32.18
C LEU A 456 0.07 -13.80 31.81
N GLY A 457 0.69 -14.27 30.71
CA GLY A 457 0.48 -15.62 30.20
C GLY A 457 -0.97 -15.95 29.81
N ILE A 458 -1.80 -14.92 29.59
CA ILE A 458 -3.26 -15.06 29.39
C ILE A 458 -3.65 -15.16 27.90
N LEU A 459 -2.77 -14.74 26.99
CA LEU A 459 -3.03 -14.87 25.56
C LEU A 459 -3.20 -16.35 25.18
N ASP A 460 -4.13 -16.60 24.25
CA ASP A 460 -4.48 -17.93 23.75
C ASP A 460 -4.98 -18.92 24.83
N SER A 461 -5.33 -18.40 26.02
CA SER A 461 -5.91 -19.20 27.10
C SER A 461 -7.40 -19.47 26.86
N PRO A 462 -7.98 -20.54 27.42
CA PRO A 462 -9.42 -20.82 27.32
C PRO A 462 -10.28 -19.70 27.88
N PRO A 463 -11.58 -19.62 27.47
CA PRO A 463 -12.56 -18.72 28.09
C PRO A 463 -12.67 -18.94 29.60
N GLU A 464 -12.87 -17.86 30.35
CA GLU A 464 -12.98 -17.90 31.82
C GLU A 464 -14.21 -17.12 32.30
N GLU A 465 -15.01 -17.76 33.13
CA GLU A 465 -16.28 -17.20 33.64
C GLU A 465 -16.08 -15.85 34.35
N ARG A 466 -14.96 -15.61 34.99
CA ARG A 466 -14.67 -14.33 35.66
C ARG A 466 -14.64 -13.14 34.71
N PHE A 467 -14.22 -13.31 33.45
CA PHE A 467 -14.30 -12.29 32.41
C PHE A 467 -15.63 -12.32 31.68
N ASP A 468 -16.19 -13.52 31.44
CA ASP A 468 -17.43 -13.67 30.69
C ASP A 468 -18.62 -13.09 31.44
N ARG A 469 -18.67 -13.17 32.77
CA ARG A 469 -19.71 -12.52 33.57
C ARG A 469 -19.66 -11.00 33.44
N ILE A 470 -18.46 -10.38 33.33
CA ILE A 470 -18.32 -8.93 33.20
C ILE A 470 -18.82 -8.48 31.82
N THR A 471 -18.45 -9.17 30.74
CA THR A 471 -18.92 -8.83 29.39
C THR A 471 -20.44 -9.07 29.25
N ARG A 472 -20.99 -10.13 29.81
CA ARG A 472 -22.47 -10.33 29.86
C ARG A 472 -23.18 -9.25 30.64
N LEU A 473 -22.61 -8.79 31.74
CA LEU A 473 -23.18 -7.69 32.53
C LEU A 473 -23.12 -6.38 31.72
N ALA A 474 -21.97 -6.06 31.14
CA ALA A 474 -21.81 -4.89 30.29
C ALA A 474 -22.82 -4.90 29.12
N GLN A 475 -22.96 -6.01 28.41
CA GLN A 475 -23.92 -6.16 27.32
C GLN A 475 -25.36 -5.84 27.75
N ARG A 476 -25.77 -6.31 28.93
CA ARG A 476 -27.12 -6.08 29.47
C ARG A 476 -27.33 -4.65 29.96
N VAL A 477 -26.36 -4.11 30.71
CA VAL A 477 -26.48 -2.75 31.30
C VAL A 477 -26.57 -1.71 30.19
N PHE A 478 -25.72 -1.81 29.16
CA PHE A 478 -25.72 -0.86 28.06
C PHE A 478 -26.64 -1.23 26.89
N ASN A 479 -27.31 -2.38 26.98
CA ASN A 479 -28.19 -2.90 25.93
C ASN A 479 -27.49 -2.83 24.54
N THR A 480 -26.25 -3.31 24.46
CA THR A 480 -25.44 -3.37 23.21
C THR A 480 -25.37 -4.82 22.71
N PRO A 481 -25.36 -5.05 21.39
CA PRO A 481 -25.29 -6.41 20.85
C PRO A 481 -23.93 -7.09 21.09
N ILE A 482 -22.86 -6.32 21.27
CA ILE A 482 -21.49 -6.84 21.42
C ILE A 482 -20.82 -6.16 22.61
N ALA A 483 -20.18 -6.98 23.47
CA ALA A 483 -19.31 -6.52 24.55
C ALA A 483 -18.10 -7.44 24.67
N LEU A 484 -16.89 -6.87 24.74
CA LEU A 484 -15.64 -7.63 24.68
C LEU A 484 -14.68 -7.18 25.79
N VAL A 485 -13.89 -8.13 26.30
CA VAL A 485 -12.59 -7.86 26.93
C VAL A 485 -11.52 -8.22 25.92
N THR A 486 -10.78 -7.22 25.45
CA THR A 486 -9.77 -7.38 24.42
C THR A 486 -8.38 -7.12 24.95
N LEU A 487 -7.39 -7.82 24.42
CA LEU A 487 -5.98 -7.61 24.68
C LEU A 487 -5.26 -7.29 23.37
N ILE A 488 -4.47 -6.21 23.36
CA ILE A 488 -3.81 -5.71 22.15
C ILE A 488 -2.36 -6.23 22.12
N ASP A 489 -2.16 -7.27 21.32
CA ASP A 489 -0.83 -7.83 21.07
C ASP A 489 -0.09 -7.07 19.94
N ALA A 490 1.08 -7.52 19.55
CA ALA A 490 1.91 -6.84 18.55
C ALA A 490 1.19 -6.65 17.21
N GLU A 491 0.50 -7.67 16.72
CA GLU A 491 -0.14 -7.68 15.39
C GLU A 491 -1.64 -7.97 15.43
N ARG A 492 -2.19 -8.35 16.57
CA ARG A 492 -3.60 -8.74 16.73
C ARG A 492 -4.25 -8.11 17.94
N GLN A 493 -5.56 -8.01 17.88
CA GLN A 493 -6.45 -7.79 19.00
C GLN A 493 -7.08 -9.13 19.36
N TRP A 494 -6.68 -9.72 20.47
CA TRP A 494 -7.20 -10.99 20.94
C TRP A 494 -8.32 -10.79 21.97
N PHE A 495 -9.38 -11.64 21.93
CA PHE A 495 -10.56 -11.50 22.77
C PHE A 495 -10.53 -12.50 23.93
N LYS A 496 -10.18 -12.01 25.13
CA LYS A 496 -10.24 -12.83 26.36
C LYS A 496 -11.68 -13.20 26.72
N SER A 497 -12.60 -12.29 26.48
CA SER A 497 -14.04 -12.56 26.64
C SER A 497 -14.82 -11.85 25.53
N ARG A 498 -15.85 -12.52 25.04
CA ARG A 498 -16.64 -12.02 23.91
C ARG A 498 -18.11 -12.40 24.02
N GLN A 499 -18.97 -11.39 23.82
CA GLN A 499 -20.41 -11.55 23.69
C GLN A 499 -20.84 -10.95 22.35
N GLY A 500 -21.65 -11.68 21.58
CA GLY A 500 -22.25 -11.19 20.33
C GLY A 500 -21.38 -11.24 19.08
N ILE A 501 -20.16 -11.83 19.15
CA ILE A 501 -19.27 -12.05 18.02
C ILE A 501 -18.67 -13.46 18.08
N ALA A 502 -18.45 -14.08 16.91
CA ALA A 502 -17.90 -15.43 16.81
C ALA A 502 -16.37 -15.46 16.80
N ASP A 503 -15.76 -14.46 16.18
CA ASP A 503 -14.30 -14.36 16.02
C ASP A 503 -13.59 -14.33 17.37
N ALA A 504 -12.41 -14.97 17.44
CA ALA A 504 -11.59 -15.00 18.65
C ALA A 504 -10.57 -13.84 18.68
N GLU A 505 -10.27 -13.26 17.53
CA GLU A 505 -9.31 -12.19 17.35
C GLU A 505 -9.60 -11.41 16.06
N THR A 506 -9.00 -10.23 15.93
CA THR A 506 -8.97 -9.45 14.69
C THR A 506 -7.58 -8.86 14.49
N PRO A 507 -7.18 -8.47 13.27
CA PRO A 507 -5.95 -7.74 13.05
C PRO A 507 -5.88 -6.46 13.91
N ARG A 508 -4.73 -6.20 14.52
CA ARG A 508 -4.52 -4.99 15.33
C ARG A 508 -4.76 -3.72 14.54
N GLU A 509 -4.38 -3.72 13.29
CA GLU A 509 -4.52 -2.57 12.38
C GLU A 509 -5.97 -2.10 12.24
N SER A 510 -6.97 -3.02 12.22
CA SER A 510 -8.40 -2.67 12.16
C SER A 510 -9.03 -2.37 13.52
N SER A 511 -8.26 -2.46 14.60
CA SER A 511 -8.76 -2.41 15.97
C SER A 511 -9.11 -1.01 16.43
N PHE A 512 -10.35 -0.77 16.80
CA PHE A 512 -10.77 0.41 17.56
C PHE A 512 -10.11 0.47 18.95
N CYS A 513 -9.89 -0.69 19.56
CA CYS A 513 -9.26 -0.81 20.88
C CYS A 513 -7.78 -0.40 20.82
N ALA A 514 -7.10 -0.58 19.69
CA ALA A 514 -5.73 -0.10 19.49
C ALA A 514 -5.66 1.44 19.51
N HIS A 515 -6.71 2.14 19.10
CA HIS A 515 -6.84 3.59 19.29
C HIS A 515 -7.17 3.94 20.74
N ALA A 516 -8.03 3.17 21.40
CA ALA A 516 -8.45 3.43 22.77
C ALA A 516 -7.29 3.38 23.77
N ILE A 517 -6.30 2.50 23.59
CA ILE A 517 -5.16 2.35 24.53
C ILE A 517 -4.19 3.54 24.57
N HIS A 518 -4.42 4.61 23.80
CA HIS A 518 -3.58 5.81 23.81
C HIS A 518 -3.91 6.81 24.92
N ASP A 519 -5.12 6.79 25.46
CA ASP A 519 -5.58 7.65 26.56
C ASP A 519 -6.10 6.77 27.72
N ASP A 520 -6.30 7.35 28.87
CA ASP A 520 -6.88 6.70 30.06
C ASP A 520 -8.41 6.86 30.12
N ARG A 521 -8.96 7.75 29.31
CA ARG A 521 -10.40 8.03 29.25
C ARG A 521 -11.13 6.98 28.41
N VAL A 522 -12.43 6.90 28.59
CA VAL A 522 -13.29 6.14 27.67
C VAL A 522 -13.18 6.75 26.27
N PHE A 523 -12.75 5.94 25.32
CA PHE A 523 -12.70 6.30 23.91
C PHE A 523 -14.05 6.00 23.28
N VAL A 524 -14.72 7.03 22.73
CA VAL A 524 -16.07 6.91 22.18
C VAL A 524 -16.07 7.29 20.70
N VAL A 525 -16.72 6.46 19.90
CA VAL A 525 -17.04 6.71 18.49
C VAL A 525 -18.56 6.59 18.34
N PRO A 526 -19.30 7.70 18.32
CA PRO A 526 -20.77 7.68 18.30
C PRO A 526 -21.36 7.11 17.00
N ASP A 527 -20.71 7.39 15.88
CA ASP A 527 -21.03 6.80 14.58
C ASP A 527 -19.77 6.62 13.73
N ALA A 528 -19.32 5.38 13.60
CA ALA A 528 -18.09 5.03 12.92
C ALA A 528 -18.10 5.36 11.42
N LEU A 529 -19.26 5.41 10.76
CA LEU A 529 -19.37 5.84 9.35
C LEU A 529 -19.13 7.34 9.16
N HIS A 530 -19.33 8.13 10.19
CA HIS A 530 -19.10 9.58 10.17
C HIS A 530 -17.81 10.00 10.88
N ASP A 531 -17.06 9.04 11.42
CA ASP A 531 -15.75 9.28 12.02
C ASP A 531 -14.65 9.08 10.99
N GLY A 532 -13.90 10.14 10.66
CA GLY A 532 -12.87 10.13 9.64
C GLY A 532 -11.72 9.14 9.90
N ARG A 533 -11.62 8.56 11.10
CA ARG A 533 -10.65 7.52 11.45
C ARG A 533 -11.13 6.12 11.10
N PHE A 534 -12.45 5.92 10.99
CA PHE A 534 -13.06 4.59 10.94
C PHE A 534 -14.08 4.39 9.82
N ALA A 535 -14.48 5.43 9.09
CA ALA A 535 -15.59 5.37 8.13
C ALA A 535 -15.49 4.21 7.12
N ASP A 536 -14.28 3.87 6.71
CA ASP A 536 -13.94 2.80 5.77
C ASP A 536 -13.17 1.63 6.42
N ASN A 537 -13.13 1.58 7.76
CA ASN A 537 -12.54 0.46 8.49
C ASN A 537 -13.26 -0.86 8.14
N PRO A 538 -12.52 -1.97 7.91
CA PRO A 538 -13.12 -3.27 7.57
C PRO A 538 -14.22 -3.74 8.51
N LEU A 539 -14.13 -3.40 9.80
CA LEU A 539 -15.13 -3.74 10.81
C LEU A 539 -16.38 -2.85 10.75
N VAL A 540 -16.30 -1.70 10.07
CA VAL A 540 -17.42 -0.77 9.82
C VAL A 540 -18.11 -1.13 8.51
N ALA A 541 -17.36 -1.29 7.48
CA ALA A 541 -17.83 -1.56 6.13
C ALA A 541 -18.25 -3.02 5.93
N GLY A 542 -17.49 -3.96 6.50
CA GLY A 542 -17.76 -5.39 6.50
C GLY A 542 -18.42 -5.85 7.81
N THR A 543 -18.44 -7.16 8.04
CA THR A 543 -18.90 -7.75 9.31
C THR A 543 -17.91 -7.39 10.44
N PRO A 544 -18.37 -6.93 11.63
CA PRO A 544 -19.76 -6.90 12.12
C PRO A 544 -20.59 -5.64 11.82
N ARG A 545 -20.11 -4.70 10.98
CA ARG A 545 -20.75 -3.42 10.63
C ARG A 545 -20.87 -2.48 11.83
N ILE A 546 -19.75 -2.18 12.44
CA ILE A 546 -19.67 -1.29 13.61
C ILE A 546 -20.16 0.11 13.24
N ARG A 547 -21.10 0.63 14.02
CA ARG A 547 -21.56 2.01 13.95
C ARG A 547 -21.21 2.78 15.23
N PHE A 548 -21.33 2.15 16.37
CA PHE A 548 -20.97 2.70 17.67
C PHE A 548 -19.86 1.87 18.31
N TYR A 549 -18.92 2.55 18.93
CA TYR A 549 -17.87 1.96 19.76
C TYR A 549 -17.66 2.80 21.02
N ALA A 550 -17.55 2.16 22.17
CA ALA A 550 -17.06 2.75 23.40
C ALA A 550 -16.11 1.78 24.10
N GLY A 551 -14.87 2.18 24.33
CA GLY A 551 -13.85 1.34 24.96
C GLY A 551 -13.12 2.04 26.08
N ARG A 552 -13.06 1.39 27.27
CA ARG A 552 -12.25 1.82 28.40
C ARG A 552 -10.98 0.97 28.44
N PRO A 553 -9.79 1.59 28.36
CA PRO A 553 -8.53 0.85 28.51
C PRO A 553 -8.43 0.11 29.83
N VAL A 554 -7.87 -1.10 29.81
CA VAL A 554 -7.55 -1.88 31.00
C VAL A 554 -6.04 -1.95 31.20
N ARG A 555 -5.60 -1.86 32.45
CA ARG A 555 -4.18 -1.72 32.80
C ARG A 555 -3.67 -2.91 33.58
N VAL A 556 -2.40 -3.21 33.34
CA VAL A 556 -1.58 -4.13 34.13
C VAL A 556 -0.22 -3.47 34.37
N ASP A 557 0.22 -3.40 35.61
CA ASP A 557 1.46 -2.71 36.01
C ASP A 557 1.56 -1.28 35.46
N GLY A 558 0.42 -0.56 35.45
CA GLY A 558 0.31 0.80 34.95
C GLY A 558 0.33 0.92 33.42
N ARG A 559 0.38 -0.17 32.65
CA ARG A 559 0.38 -0.21 31.19
C ARG A 559 -0.99 -0.59 30.64
N ARG A 560 -1.46 0.10 29.60
CA ARG A 560 -2.72 -0.16 28.92
C ARG A 560 -2.57 -1.35 27.98
N VAL A 561 -2.99 -2.52 28.41
CA VAL A 561 -2.78 -3.78 27.67
C VAL A 561 -3.94 -4.16 26.77
N GLY A 562 -5.11 -3.55 26.96
CA GLY A 562 -6.32 -3.86 26.21
C GLY A 562 -7.49 -2.96 26.60
N THR A 563 -8.73 -3.38 26.35
CA THR A 563 -9.95 -2.64 26.70
C THR A 563 -11.08 -3.54 27.14
N LEU A 564 -11.98 -2.99 27.97
CA LEU A 564 -13.38 -3.41 28.00
C LEU A 564 -14.14 -2.52 27.02
N CYS A 565 -14.78 -3.09 26.00
CA CYS A 565 -15.47 -2.30 24.99
C CYS A 565 -16.89 -2.79 24.67
N LEU A 566 -17.70 -1.83 24.23
CA LEU A 566 -19.09 -1.95 23.79
C LEU A 566 -19.16 -1.60 22.31
N ILE A 567 -19.89 -2.38 21.54
CA ILE A 567 -20.03 -2.19 20.10
C ILE A 567 -21.50 -2.35 19.70
N ASP A 568 -21.98 -1.46 18.84
CA ASP A 568 -23.30 -1.58 18.24
C ASP A 568 -23.25 -1.35 16.71
N ARG A 569 -24.24 -1.92 16.02
CA ARG A 569 -24.50 -1.74 14.58
C ARG A 569 -25.37 -0.52 14.29
N ARG A 570 -25.70 0.28 15.31
CA ARG A 570 -26.45 1.54 15.22
C ARG A 570 -25.65 2.62 15.90
N PRO A 571 -25.72 3.88 15.41
CA PRO A 571 -25.15 5.01 16.11
C PRO A 571 -25.73 5.14 17.52
N ARG A 572 -24.88 5.57 18.47
CA ARG A 572 -25.27 5.84 19.86
C ARG A 572 -24.49 7.00 20.43
N GLU A 573 -25.03 7.62 21.45
CA GLU A 573 -24.31 8.52 22.34
C GLU A 573 -24.02 7.80 23.65
N LEU A 574 -22.91 8.13 24.30
CA LEU A 574 -22.56 7.64 25.63
C LEU A 574 -22.58 8.81 26.60
N GLY A 575 -23.50 8.80 27.54
CA GLY A 575 -23.59 9.82 28.59
C GLY A 575 -22.51 9.69 29.67
N ASP A 576 -22.36 10.71 30.50
CA ASP A 576 -21.35 10.71 31.58
C ASP A 576 -21.59 9.61 32.63
N GLU A 577 -22.84 9.23 32.88
CA GLU A 577 -23.19 8.15 33.79
C GLU A 577 -22.82 6.79 33.21
N ASP A 578 -23.08 6.60 31.92
CA ASP A 578 -22.67 5.41 31.17
C ASP A 578 -21.16 5.25 31.15
N ALA A 579 -20.43 6.36 30.90
CA ALA A 579 -18.98 6.36 30.90
C ALA A 579 -18.38 5.96 32.25
N ARG A 580 -18.98 6.45 33.36
CA ARG A 580 -18.59 6.04 34.72
C ARG A 580 -18.86 4.56 34.98
N THR A 581 -20.04 4.08 34.57
CA THR A 581 -20.40 2.67 34.71
C THR A 581 -19.44 1.76 33.92
N LEU A 582 -19.02 2.17 32.70
CA LEU A 582 -18.04 1.43 31.89
C LEU A 582 -16.67 1.44 32.57
N ASP A 583 -16.26 2.55 33.20
CA ASP A 583 -15.00 2.67 33.95
C ASP A 583 -15.00 1.72 35.19
N ASP A 584 -16.12 1.66 35.94
CA ASP A 584 -16.27 0.74 37.07
C ASP A 584 -16.13 -0.73 36.62
N LEU A 585 -16.81 -1.10 35.53
CA LEU A 585 -16.70 -2.46 34.97
C LEU A 585 -15.31 -2.80 34.46
N ALA A 586 -14.62 -1.84 33.83
CA ALA A 586 -13.23 -2.02 33.37
C ALA A 586 -12.28 -2.21 34.56
N THR A 587 -12.53 -1.50 35.68
CA THR A 587 -11.79 -1.69 36.94
C THR A 587 -11.95 -3.11 37.49
N LEU A 588 -13.10 -3.75 37.30
CA LEU A 588 -13.29 -5.17 37.66
C LEU A 588 -12.41 -6.07 36.76
N VAL A 589 -12.33 -5.78 35.46
CA VAL A 589 -11.44 -6.52 34.54
C VAL A 589 -9.98 -6.38 34.97
N GLU A 590 -9.52 -5.17 35.33
CA GLU A 590 -8.16 -4.93 35.82
C GLU A 590 -7.83 -5.76 37.08
N ARG A 591 -8.79 -5.89 37.99
CA ARG A 591 -8.65 -6.74 39.21
C ARG A 591 -8.51 -8.23 38.85
N GLU A 592 -9.30 -8.72 37.92
CA GLU A 592 -9.21 -10.10 37.45
C GLU A 592 -7.88 -10.38 36.72
N LEU A 593 -7.37 -9.42 35.94
CA LEU A 593 -6.04 -9.52 35.32
C LEU A 593 -4.91 -9.50 36.35
N ALA A 594 -4.99 -8.66 37.38
CA ALA A 594 -4.00 -8.58 38.45
C ALA A 594 -3.98 -9.83 39.35
N ALA A 595 -5.07 -10.59 39.45
CA ALA A 595 -5.12 -11.85 40.16
C ALA A 595 -4.27 -12.95 39.49
N GLU A 596 -4.08 -12.89 38.16
CA GLU A 596 -3.25 -13.79 37.38
C GLU A 596 -1.77 -13.70 37.77
N THR A 597 -1.26 -12.48 37.96
CA THR A 597 0.16 -12.24 38.29
C THR A 597 0.55 -12.77 39.68
N LYS A 598 -0.42 -13.15 40.54
CA LYS A 598 -0.19 -13.65 41.90
C LYS A 598 -0.32 -15.17 42.03
N ALA A 599 -0.75 -15.88 40.99
CA ALA A 599 -0.82 -17.35 41.04
C ALA A 599 0.55 -17.95 40.76
N PRO A 600 1.07 -18.90 41.60
CA PRO A 600 2.34 -19.58 41.32
C PRO A 600 2.20 -20.42 40.05
N PRO A 601 3.29 -20.57 39.24
CA PRO A 601 3.24 -21.32 38.00
C PRO A 601 2.83 -22.77 38.28
N THR A 602 1.66 -23.17 37.80
CA THR A 602 1.28 -24.60 37.80
C THR A 602 2.26 -25.34 36.90
N ARG A 603 3.12 -26.15 37.55
CA ARG A 603 3.99 -27.12 36.85
C ARG A 603 3.10 -28.07 36.05
N ARG A 604 3.25 -28.05 34.73
CA ARG A 604 2.95 -29.17 33.83
C ARG A 604 4.21 -29.68 33.19
#